data_2195bd6f7839fc0f7f4070f2a7264b59
#
_entry.id   2195bd6f7839fc0f7f4070f2a7264b59
#
_cell.length_a   1.000
_cell.length_b   1.000
_cell.length_c   1.000
_cell.angle_alpha   90.00
_cell.angle_beta   90.00
_cell.angle_gamma   90.00
#
_symmetry.space_group_name_H-M   'P 1'
#
loop_
_entity.id
_entity.type
_entity.pdbx_description
1 polymer ?
#
loop_
_entity_poly.entity_id
_entity_poly.type
_entity_poly.pdbx_seq_one_letter_code
_entity_poly.pdbx_strand_id
1 'polypeptide(L)'
;MALERFSENEELYLKYFNSFPEDNTYTNFINSFKTDKLWQSQNLLITFMAIVGNLSFTDLYNDSRELLKKIKNNSVSDAIILFEKLKDDYSNIIDFIENFNI
;
A
#
# COMPACT_ATOMS: atom_id res chain seq x y z
N MET A 1 -7.51 -6.83 -14.86
CA MET A 1 -7.18 -7.79 -13.82
C MET A 1 -5.67 -7.81 -13.59
N ALA A 2 -5.25 -8.27 -12.42
CA ALA A 2 -3.83 -8.26 -12.06
C ALA A 2 -2.95 -9.07 -13.00
N LEU A 3 -3.41 -10.21 -13.48
CA LEU A 3 -2.65 -11.06 -14.39
C LEU A 3 -2.30 -10.36 -15.70
N GLU A 4 -3.16 -9.48 -16.17
CA GLU A 4 -2.92 -8.74 -17.40
C GLU A 4 -1.70 -7.82 -17.29
N ARG A 5 -1.46 -7.26 -16.12
CA ARG A 5 -0.31 -6.38 -15.85
C ARG A 5 1.02 -7.11 -15.95
N PHE A 6 0.99 -8.43 -15.76
CA PHE A 6 2.17 -9.29 -15.82
C PHE A 6 2.18 -10.11 -17.11
N SER A 7 1.48 -9.64 -18.16
CA SER A 7 1.42 -10.33 -19.46
C SER A 7 0.95 -11.77 -19.31
N GLU A 8 -0.04 -11.97 -18.44
CA GLU A 8 -0.59 -13.29 -18.13
C GLU A 8 0.42 -14.25 -17.51
N ASN A 9 1.56 -13.74 -17.04
CA ASN A 9 2.54 -14.57 -16.35
C ASN A 9 2.10 -14.78 -14.91
N GLU A 10 1.34 -15.84 -14.70
CA GLU A 10 0.78 -16.20 -13.40
C GLU A 10 1.87 -16.47 -12.36
N GLU A 11 2.94 -17.11 -12.77
CA GLU A 11 4.06 -17.43 -11.86
C GLU A 11 4.73 -16.15 -11.35
N LEU A 12 4.96 -15.18 -12.23
CA LEU A 12 5.56 -13.91 -11.86
C LEU A 12 4.63 -13.12 -10.92
N TYR A 13 3.33 -13.09 -11.22
CA TYR A 13 2.36 -12.43 -10.36
C TYR A 13 2.36 -13.06 -8.96
N LEU A 14 2.32 -14.39 -8.87
CA LEU A 14 2.32 -15.09 -7.59
C LEU A 14 3.59 -14.82 -6.79
N LYS A 15 4.72 -14.69 -7.47
CA LYS A 15 5.98 -14.34 -6.80
C LYS A 15 5.87 -12.99 -6.11
N TYR A 16 5.37 -11.97 -6.81
CA TYR A 16 5.21 -10.63 -6.21
C TYR A 16 4.09 -10.61 -5.17
N PHE A 17 3.00 -11.32 -5.42
CA PHE A 17 1.90 -11.46 -4.46
C PHE A 17 2.41 -12.05 -3.13
N ASN A 18 3.16 -13.14 -3.21
CA ASN A 18 3.66 -13.86 -2.02
C ASN A 18 4.74 -13.09 -1.28
N SER A 19 5.50 -12.24 -1.96
CA SER A 19 6.56 -11.44 -1.33
C SER A 19 6.08 -10.12 -0.77
N PHE A 20 4.82 -9.73 -1.05
CA PHE A 20 4.28 -8.45 -0.61
C PHE A 20 4.40 -8.23 0.90
N PRO A 21 4.10 -9.21 1.78
CA PRO A 21 4.24 -9.02 3.22
C PRO A 21 5.68 -8.69 3.69
N GLU A 22 6.68 -9.04 2.89
CA GLU A 22 8.08 -8.80 3.20
C GLU A 22 8.58 -7.44 2.67
N ASP A 23 7.76 -6.74 1.90
CA ASP A 23 8.13 -5.44 1.34
C ASP A 23 8.15 -4.39 2.44
N ASN A 24 9.25 -3.67 2.56
CA ASN A 24 9.46 -2.69 3.63
C ASN A 24 8.84 -1.33 3.36
N THR A 25 8.29 -1.09 2.18
CA THR A 25 7.79 0.24 1.80
C THR A 25 6.69 0.71 2.74
N TYR A 26 5.74 -0.17 3.06
CA TYR A 26 4.65 0.18 3.98
C TYR A 26 5.19 0.55 5.37
N THR A 27 6.06 -0.28 5.93
CA THR A 27 6.65 -0.03 7.26
C THR A 27 7.44 1.27 7.27
N ASN A 28 8.22 1.53 6.23
CA ASN A 28 8.98 2.77 6.11
C ASN A 28 8.06 3.98 5.99
N PHE A 29 6.95 3.85 5.26
CA PHE A 29 5.94 4.91 5.17
C PHE A 29 5.36 5.20 6.56
N ILE A 30 4.93 4.16 7.28
CA ILE A 30 4.35 4.33 8.61
C ILE A 30 5.31 5.07 9.53
N ASN A 31 6.58 4.67 9.56
CA ASN A 31 7.58 5.29 10.41
C ASN A 31 7.81 6.76 10.06
N SER A 32 7.89 7.08 8.77
CA SER A 32 8.09 8.45 8.33
C SER A 32 6.88 9.33 8.64
N PHE A 33 5.67 8.80 8.52
CA PHE A 33 4.44 9.52 8.85
C PHE A 33 4.38 9.83 10.35
N LYS A 34 4.72 8.85 11.19
CA LYS A 34 4.69 9.02 12.64
C LYS A 34 5.75 9.99 13.16
N THR A 35 6.85 10.14 12.43
CA THR A 35 7.95 11.03 12.84
C THR A 35 7.92 12.38 12.11
N ASP A 36 6.79 12.72 11.50
CA ASP A 36 6.56 14.00 10.83
C ASP A 36 7.50 14.29 9.66
N LYS A 37 8.06 13.26 9.04
CA LYS A 37 8.91 13.41 7.86
C LYS A 37 8.03 13.39 6.60
N LEU A 38 7.25 14.45 6.42
CA LEU A 38 6.17 14.48 5.43
C LEU A 38 6.65 14.30 4.00
N TRP A 39 7.82 14.87 3.65
CA TRP A 39 8.35 14.71 2.29
C TRP A 39 8.69 13.24 1.99
N GLN A 40 9.35 12.57 2.95
CA GLN A 40 9.66 11.16 2.82
C GLN A 40 8.39 10.31 2.79
N SER A 41 7.39 10.67 3.61
CA SER A 41 6.10 9.98 3.62
C SER A 41 5.43 10.02 2.26
N GLN A 42 5.42 11.18 1.61
CA GLN A 42 4.83 11.32 0.29
C GLN A 42 5.50 10.41 -0.73
N ASN A 43 6.84 10.40 -0.75
CA ASN A 43 7.59 9.57 -1.69
C ASN A 43 7.38 8.08 -1.44
N LEU A 44 7.39 7.66 -0.19
CA LEU A 44 7.14 6.27 0.17
C LEU A 44 5.72 5.84 -0.18
N LEU A 45 4.76 6.73 0.02
CA LEU A 45 3.37 6.44 -0.32
C LEU A 45 3.19 6.29 -1.83
N ILE A 46 3.84 7.12 -2.63
CA ILE A 46 3.82 7.00 -4.10
C ILE A 46 4.40 5.66 -4.52
N THR A 47 5.52 5.25 -3.93
CA THR A 47 6.13 3.94 -4.21
C THR A 47 5.18 2.81 -3.83
N PHE A 48 4.54 2.90 -2.67
CA PHE A 48 3.57 1.91 -2.22
C PHE A 48 2.38 1.82 -3.19
N MET A 49 1.88 2.96 -3.67
CA MET A 49 0.80 2.99 -4.66
C MET A 49 1.16 2.23 -5.94
N ALA A 50 2.39 2.37 -6.40
CA ALA A 50 2.86 1.65 -7.58
C ALA A 50 2.84 0.13 -7.34
N ILE A 51 3.29 -0.29 -6.16
CA ILE A 51 3.33 -1.72 -5.79
C ILE A 51 1.91 -2.30 -5.72
N VAL A 52 1.02 -1.67 -4.96
CA VAL A 52 -0.34 -2.19 -4.77
C VAL A 52 -1.17 -2.07 -6.04
N GLY A 53 -0.91 -1.05 -6.86
CA GLY A 53 -1.57 -0.91 -8.15
C GLY A 53 -1.21 -2.05 -9.10
N ASN A 54 0.06 -2.43 -9.14
CA ASN A 54 0.52 -3.55 -9.98
C ASN A 54 -0.07 -4.88 -9.52
N LEU A 55 -0.29 -5.04 -8.22
CA LEU A 55 -0.90 -6.25 -7.68
C LEU A 55 -2.43 -6.21 -7.71
N SER A 56 -3.00 -5.11 -8.18
CA SER A 56 -4.46 -4.87 -8.23
C SER A 56 -5.13 -4.91 -6.86
N PHE A 57 -4.42 -4.51 -5.83
CA PHE A 57 -4.99 -4.30 -4.50
C PHE A 57 -5.69 -2.94 -4.49
N THR A 58 -6.88 -2.92 -5.07
CA THR A 58 -7.61 -1.70 -5.40
C THR A 58 -7.92 -0.85 -4.17
N ASP A 59 -8.32 -1.48 -3.06
CA ASP A 59 -8.65 -0.75 -1.83
C ASP A 59 -7.42 -0.05 -1.27
N LEU A 60 -6.27 -0.74 -1.24
CA LEU A 60 -5.02 -0.15 -0.78
C LEU A 60 -4.57 1.00 -1.69
N TYR A 61 -4.75 0.84 -2.99
CA TYR A 61 -4.41 1.89 -3.94
C TYR A 61 -5.27 3.14 -3.71
N ASN A 62 -6.58 2.96 -3.58
CA ASN A 62 -7.50 4.07 -3.39
C ASN A 62 -7.28 4.76 -2.05
N ASP A 63 -7.06 4.00 -0.99
CA ASP A 63 -6.76 4.55 0.34
C ASP A 63 -5.49 5.39 0.29
N SER A 64 -4.46 4.87 -0.35
CA SER A 64 -3.17 5.55 -0.46
C SER A 64 -3.29 6.84 -1.26
N ARG A 65 -4.04 6.81 -2.35
CA ARG A 65 -4.27 7.99 -3.19
C ARG A 65 -4.97 9.09 -2.41
N GLU A 66 -6.01 8.75 -1.67
CA GLU A 66 -6.76 9.74 -0.88
C GLU A 66 -5.91 10.27 0.27
N LEU A 67 -5.15 9.40 0.92
CA LEU A 67 -4.23 9.80 1.99
C LEU A 67 -3.17 10.76 1.46
N LEU A 68 -2.61 10.48 0.29
CA LEU A 68 -1.60 11.35 -0.33
C LEU A 68 -2.16 12.75 -0.58
N LYS A 69 -3.41 12.85 -1.07
CA LYS A 69 -4.06 14.14 -1.27
C LYS A 69 -4.16 14.93 0.03
N LYS A 70 -4.53 14.28 1.12
CA LYS A 70 -4.68 14.95 2.43
C LYS A 70 -3.34 15.39 2.98
N ILE A 71 -2.30 14.58 2.82
CA ILE A 71 -0.95 14.95 3.24
C ILE A 71 -0.48 16.18 2.47
N LYS A 72 -0.67 16.18 1.15
CA LYS A 72 -0.26 17.31 0.29
C LYS A 72 -1.01 18.60 0.63
N ASN A 73 -2.26 18.48 1.08
CA ASN A 73 -3.10 19.65 1.43
C ASN A 73 -2.98 20.05 2.89
N ASN A 74 -2.09 19.41 3.65
CA ASN A 74 -1.90 19.66 5.08
C ASN A 74 -3.18 19.44 5.91
N SER A 75 -4.08 18.57 5.45
CA SER A 75 -5.31 18.23 6.16
C SER A 75 -5.05 17.11 7.14
N VAL A 76 -4.40 17.42 8.27
CA VAL A 76 -3.90 16.43 9.22
C VAL A 76 -5.01 15.56 9.82
N SER A 77 -6.13 16.16 10.24
CA SER A 77 -7.22 15.40 10.85
C SER A 77 -7.84 14.41 9.87
N ASP A 78 -8.02 14.81 8.59
CA ASP A 78 -8.53 13.91 7.56
C ASP A 78 -7.51 12.82 7.22
N ALA A 79 -6.21 13.19 7.23
CA ALA A 79 -5.14 12.23 6.97
C ALA A 79 -5.12 11.13 8.03
N ILE A 80 -5.34 11.45 9.29
CA ILE A 80 -5.35 10.46 10.37
C ILE A 80 -6.47 9.43 10.16
N ILE A 81 -7.66 9.88 9.77
CA ILE A 81 -8.79 8.97 9.50
C ILE A 81 -8.45 8.02 8.36
N LEU A 82 -7.89 8.54 7.27
CA LEU A 82 -7.51 7.74 6.12
C LEU A 82 -6.34 6.82 6.42
N PHE A 83 -5.43 7.24 7.28
CA PHE A 83 -4.31 6.43 7.73
C PHE A 83 -4.81 5.18 8.47
N GLU A 84 -5.79 5.34 9.36
CA GLU A 84 -6.38 4.20 10.07
C GLU A 84 -7.07 3.23 9.11
N LYS A 85 -7.79 3.76 8.11
CA LYS A 85 -8.42 2.92 7.10
C LYS A 85 -7.38 2.14 6.29
N LEU A 86 -6.28 2.79 5.91
CA LEU A 86 -5.19 2.13 5.20
C LEU A 86 -4.59 1.00 6.04
N LYS A 87 -4.39 1.22 7.32
CA LYS A 87 -3.85 0.19 8.23
C LYS A 87 -4.77 -1.03 8.28
N ASP A 88 -6.08 -0.82 8.40
CA ASP A 88 -7.04 -1.92 8.45
C ASP A 88 -7.05 -2.70 7.14
N ASP A 89 -7.09 -2.01 6.02
CA ASP A 89 -7.09 -2.66 4.71
C ASP A 89 -5.79 -3.40 4.45
N TYR A 90 -4.66 -2.85 4.88
CA TYR A 90 -3.37 -3.50 4.78
C TYR A 90 -3.34 -4.80 5.59
N SER A 91 -3.79 -4.76 6.84
CA SER A 91 -3.88 -5.95 7.69
C SER A 91 -4.72 -7.05 7.04
N ASN A 92 -5.85 -6.68 6.44
CA ASN A 92 -6.73 -7.64 5.79
C ASN A 92 -6.04 -8.30 4.60
N ILE A 93 -5.28 -7.55 3.82
CA ILE A 93 -4.54 -8.10 2.67
C ILE A 93 -3.43 -9.03 3.15
N ILE A 94 -2.70 -8.65 4.19
CA ILE A 94 -1.62 -9.50 4.73
C ILE A 94 -2.20 -10.82 5.24
N ASP A 95 -3.30 -10.78 5.97
CA ASP A 95 -3.97 -11.99 6.46
C ASP A 95 -4.42 -12.87 5.31
N PHE A 96 -4.98 -12.28 4.26
CA PHE A 96 -5.41 -13.01 3.09
C PHE A 96 -4.22 -13.73 2.42
N ILE A 97 -3.10 -13.03 2.24
CA ILE A 97 -1.91 -13.60 1.60
C ILE A 97 -1.34 -14.75 2.43
N GLU A 98 -1.23 -14.55 3.74
CA GLU A 98 -0.69 -15.58 4.64
C GLU A 98 -1.57 -16.82 4.66
N ASN A 99 -2.89 -16.66 4.63
CA ASN A 99 -3.82 -17.79 4.59
C ASN A 99 -3.85 -18.47 3.23
N PHE A 100 -3.59 -17.73 2.16
CA PHE A 100 -3.57 -18.27 0.81
C PHE A 100 -2.40 -19.25 0.60
N ASN A 101 -1.30 -19.05 1.32
CA ASN A 101 -0.06 -19.83 1.16
C ASN A 101 -0.01 -21.09 2.02
N ILE A 102 -1.12 -21.53 2.55
CA ILE A 102 -1.19 -22.74 3.38
C ILE A 102 -1.08 -24.05 2.55
#